data_b35739207649915aebe90db4eba827b3
#
_entry.id   b35739207649915aebe90db4eba827b3
#
_cell.length_a   1.000
_cell.length_b   1.000
_cell.length_c   1.000
_cell.angle_alpha   90.00
_cell.angle_beta   90.00
_cell.angle_gamma   90.00
#
_symmetry.space_group_name_H-M   'P 1'
#
loop_
_entity.id
_entity.type
_entity.pdbx_description
1 polymer ?
#
loop_
_entity_poly.entity_id
_entity_poly.type
_entity_poly.pdbx_seq_one_letter_code
_entity_poly.pdbx_strand_id
1 'polypeptide(L)'
;IRINYIHNNREAHDRLVYRWIDTLKEVEKDPITKVVLKAPTHARGEAPLSVVGYGCGSCRMGDDPANSVVDAHGKSHELENLYLADASIFPSCPSVGPGLTVIALALRLADKLG
;
A
#
# COMPACT_ATOMS: atom_id res chain seq x y z
N ILE A 1 -7.33 -21.87 -2.56
CA ILE A 1 -7.07 -20.78 -1.60
C ILE A 1 -8.25 -19.82 -1.71
N ARG A 2 -8.95 -19.59 -0.59
CA ARG A 2 -10.06 -18.63 -0.54
C ARG A 2 -9.54 -17.37 0.12
N ILE A 3 -9.38 -16.30 -0.66
CA ILE A 3 -8.96 -15.00 -0.14
C ILE A 3 -10.24 -14.24 0.26
N ASN A 4 -10.36 -13.93 1.53
CA ASN A 4 -11.42 -13.06 2.04
C ASN A 4 -10.85 -11.64 2.10
N TYR A 5 -11.22 -10.80 1.14
CA TYR A 5 -10.72 -9.43 1.06
C TYR A 5 -11.62 -8.49 1.86
N ILE A 6 -11.04 -7.83 2.85
CA ILE A 6 -11.69 -6.76 3.59
C ILE A 6 -11.11 -5.43 3.09
N HIS A 7 -11.96 -4.53 2.63
CA HIS A 7 -11.54 -3.20 2.21
C HIS A 7 -10.91 -2.44 3.39
N ASN A 8 -9.58 -2.31 3.33
CA ASN A 8 -8.82 -1.52 4.28
C ASN A 8 -8.71 -0.07 3.77
N ASN A 9 -8.71 0.90 4.69
CA ASN A 9 -8.50 2.33 4.37
C ASN A 9 -9.56 2.98 3.45
N ARG A 10 -10.75 2.43 3.31
CA ARG A 10 -11.82 2.99 2.44
C ARG A 10 -12.15 4.44 2.81
N GLU A 11 -12.28 4.73 4.10
CA GLU A 11 -12.55 6.10 4.58
C GLU A 11 -11.42 7.08 4.25
N ALA A 12 -10.17 6.65 4.37
CA ALA A 12 -9.00 7.46 4.01
C ALA A 12 -8.96 7.72 2.49
N HIS A 13 -9.28 6.71 1.69
CA HIS A 13 -9.39 6.83 0.24
C HIS A 13 -10.49 7.83 -0.14
N ASP A 14 -11.69 7.70 0.42
CA ASP A 14 -12.82 8.60 0.12
C ASP A 14 -12.49 10.04 0.51
N ARG A 15 -11.87 10.26 1.69
CA ARG A 15 -11.37 11.57 2.10
C ARG A 15 -10.36 12.16 1.12
N LEU A 16 -9.42 11.35 0.63
CA LEU A 16 -8.43 11.79 -0.35
C LEU A 16 -9.11 12.19 -1.66
N VAL A 17 -10.05 11.39 -2.15
CA VAL A 17 -10.80 11.67 -3.38
C VAL A 17 -11.57 12.99 -3.25
N TYR A 18 -12.29 13.23 -2.14
CA TYR A 18 -13.01 14.48 -1.93
C TYR A 18 -12.06 15.69 -1.89
N ARG A 19 -10.96 15.62 -1.16
CA ARG A 19 -9.97 16.71 -1.11
C ARG A 19 -9.36 16.98 -2.48
N TRP A 20 -9.08 15.93 -3.24
CA TRP A 20 -8.55 16.07 -4.58
C TRP A 20 -9.54 16.76 -5.52
N ILE A 21 -10.83 16.36 -5.48
CA ILE A 21 -11.89 17.00 -6.24
C ILE A 21 -12.01 18.50 -5.88
N ASP A 22 -11.96 18.84 -4.61
CA ASP A 22 -12.03 20.23 -4.17
C ASP A 22 -10.81 21.04 -4.63
N THR A 23 -9.62 20.47 -4.54
CA THR A 23 -8.40 21.10 -5.09
C THR A 23 -8.52 21.34 -6.59
N LEU A 24 -9.02 20.36 -7.35
CA LEU A 24 -9.22 20.49 -8.78
C LEU A 24 -10.25 21.58 -9.14
N LYS A 25 -11.33 21.71 -8.37
CA LYS A 25 -12.32 22.80 -8.53
C LYS A 25 -11.69 24.17 -8.32
N GLU A 26 -10.78 24.33 -7.36
CA GLU A 26 -10.06 25.59 -7.15
C GLU A 26 -9.15 25.93 -8.34
N VAL A 27 -8.43 24.94 -8.85
CA VAL A 27 -7.56 25.07 -10.03
C VAL A 27 -8.38 25.37 -11.29
N GLU A 28 -9.59 24.80 -11.43
CA GLU A 28 -10.49 25.03 -12.57
C GLU A 28 -11.01 26.47 -12.65
N LYS A 29 -10.95 27.23 -11.56
CA LYS A 29 -11.31 28.65 -11.56
C LYS A 29 -10.34 29.52 -12.37
N ASP A 30 -9.12 29.05 -12.59
CA ASP A 30 -8.13 29.73 -13.44
C ASP A 30 -8.46 29.50 -14.94
N PRO A 31 -8.63 30.56 -15.73
CA PRO A 31 -8.96 30.44 -17.16
C PRO A 31 -7.93 29.64 -17.99
N ILE A 32 -6.67 29.61 -17.55
CA ILE A 32 -5.57 28.92 -18.25
C ILE A 32 -5.65 27.41 -17.99
N THR A 33 -5.96 27.01 -16.76
CA THR A 33 -6.02 25.59 -16.36
C THR A 33 -7.33 24.90 -16.70
N LYS A 34 -8.39 25.66 -16.95
CA LYS A 34 -9.71 25.13 -17.33
C LYS A 34 -9.69 24.20 -18.57
N VAL A 35 -8.72 24.36 -19.44
CA VAL A 35 -8.55 23.54 -20.65
C VAL A 35 -7.90 22.19 -20.35
N VAL A 36 -7.08 22.08 -19.32
CA VAL A 36 -6.29 20.89 -18.99
C VAL A 36 -7.11 19.87 -18.20
N LEU A 37 -8.09 20.32 -17.43
CA LEU A 37 -8.88 19.48 -16.50
C LEU A 37 -10.14 18.87 -17.10
N LYS A 38 -10.36 18.97 -18.41
CA LYS A 38 -11.45 18.27 -19.11
C LYS A 38 -11.22 16.77 -19.29
N ALA A 39 -10.06 16.25 -18.87
CA ALA A 39 -9.88 14.80 -18.81
C ALA A 39 -10.85 14.21 -17.77
N PRO A 40 -11.60 13.15 -18.13
CA PRO A 40 -12.47 12.49 -17.17
C PRO A 40 -11.60 12.07 -15.98
N THR A 41 -11.82 12.70 -14.82
CA THR A 41 -11.30 12.19 -13.56
C THR A 41 -11.69 10.73 -13.50
N HIS A 42 -10.73 9.86 -13.31
CA HIS A 42 -10.98 8.43 -13.23
C HIS A 42 -12.23 8.20 -12.41
N ALA A 43 -13.24 7.63 -13.07
CA ALA A 43 -14.43 7.19 -12.40
C ALA A 43 -14.00 6.41 -11.16
N ARG A 44 -14.70 6.55 -10.05
CA ARG A 44 -14.52 5.78 -8.83
C ARG A 44 -14.59 4.28 -9.17
N GLY A 45 -13.52 3.75 -9.73
CA GLY A 45 -13.37 2.35 -10.08
C GLY A 45 -12.47 1.71 -9.05
N GLU A 46 -12.94 0.69 -8.39
CA GLU A 46 -12.05 -0.20 -7.65
C GLU A 46 -11.13 -0.85 -8.67
N ALA A 47 -9.82 -0.67 -8.49
CA ALA A 47 -8.86 -1.38 -9.32
C ALA A 47 -9.00 -2.88 -9.04
N PRO A 48 -9.22 -3.73 -10.05
CA PRO A 48 -9.27 -5.17 -9.82
C PRO A 48 -7.94 -5.66 -9.25
N LEU A 49 -7.98 -6.68 -8.39
CA LEU A 49 -6.78 -7.26 -7.76
C LEU A 49 -5.70 -7.63 -8.78
N SER A 50 -6.08 -7.96 -10.00
CA SER A 50 -5.16 -8.29 -11.09
C SER A 50 -4.26 -7.15 -11.56
N VAL A 51 -4.59 -5.89 -11.24
CA VAL A 51 -3.78 -4.71 -11.59
C VAL A 51 -3.01 -4.14 -10.40
N VAL A 52 -3.15 -4.75 -9.21
CA VAL A 52 -2.41 -4.35 -8.01
C VAL A 52 -1.02 -4.97 -8.08
N GLY A 53 -0.01 -4.15 -8.33
CA GLY A 53 1.38 -4.60 -8.50
C GLY A 53 2.06 -5.09 -7.20
N TYR A 54 1.51 -4.76 -6.03
CA TYR A 54 2.08 -5.13 -4.73
C TYR A 54 1.00 -5.68 -3.80
N GLY A 55 1.13 -6.96 -3.44
CA GLY A 55 0.25 -7.62 -2.45
C GLY A 55 0.71 -7.33 -1.02
N CYS A 56 0.33 -6.17 -0.46
CA CYS A 56 0.66 -5.82 0.91
C CYS A 56 -0.22 -6.56 1.93
N GLY A 57 0.36 -6.91 3.09
CA GLY A 57 -0.38 -7.34 4.28
C GLY A 57 -0.70 -8.83 4.39
N SER A 58 -0.38 -9.65 3.40
CA SER A 58 -0.65 -11.10 3.48
C SER A 58 0.24 -11.83 4.51
N CYS A 59 1.44 -11.30 4.75
CA CYS A 59 2.39 -11.78 5.78
C CYS A 59 2.82 -10.64 6.69
N ARG A 60 1.85 -9.82 7.13
CA ARG A 60 2.13 -8.56 7.83
C ARG A 60 3.05 -8.72 9.03
N MET A 61 3.93 -7.72 9.18
CA MET A 61 4.80 -7.63 10.34
C MET A 61 4.08 -7.08 11.57
N GLY A 62 4.56 -7.45 12.75
CA GLY A 62 4.07 -6.95 14.04
C GLY A 62 4.75 -7.65 15.19
N ASP A 63 4.55 -7.13 16.40
CA ASP A 63 5.15 -7.67 17.61
C ASP A 63 4.33 -8.83 18.22
N ASP A 64 3.05 -8.92 17.88
CA ASP A 64 2.14 -9.94 18.41
C ASP A 64 1.99 -11.10 17.41
N PRO A 65 2.48 -12.32 17.74
CA PRO A 65 2.35 -13.51 16.89
C PRO A 65 0.90 -13.91 16.58
N ALA A 66 -0.07 -13.54 17.42
CA ALA A 66 -1.46 -13.84 17.18
C ALA A 66 -2.06 -12.99 16.05
N ASN A 67 -1.45 -11.84 15.74
CA ASN A 67 -1.92 -10.86 14.77
C ASN A 67 -0.93 -10.55 13.65
N SER A 68 0.24 -11.17 13.64
CA SER A 68 1.29 -10.98 12.64
C SER A 68 1.97 -12.29 12.25
N VAL A 69 2.56 -12.33 11.07
CA VAL A 69 3.27 -13.52 10.56
C VAL A 69 4.76 -13.42 10.81
N VAL A 70 5.30 -12.20 10.75
CA VAL A 70 6.72 -11.91 10.96
C VAL A 70 6.90 -10.77 11.95
N ASP A 71 8.09 -10.71 12.57
CA ASP A 71 8.50 -9.60 13.41
C ASP A 71 8.89 -8.35 12.58
N ALA A 72 9.28 -7.27 13.27
CA ALA A 72 9.72 -6.03 12.63
C ALA A 72 10.98 -6.17 11.74
N HIS A 73 11.68 -7.31 11.81
CA HIS A 73 12.85 -7.65 11.01
C HIS A 73 12.54 -8.62 9.87
N GLY A 74 11.27 -8.99 9.68
CA GLY A 74 10.86 -9.95 8.66
C GLY A 74 11.06 -11.41 9.04
N LYS A 75 11.47 -11.73 10.29
CA LYS A 75 11.61 -13.09 10.78
C LYS A 75 10.24 -13.68 11.13
N SER A 76 9.96 -14.89 10.67
CA SER A 76 8.74 -15.61 11.04
C SER A 76 8.64 -15.83 12.55
N HIS A 77 7.44 -15.65 13.11
CA HIS A 77 7.17 -15.98 14.52
C HIS A 77 7.14 -17.49 14.78
N GLU A 78 6.78 -18.30 13.77
CA GLU A 78 6.61 -19.74 13.92
C GLU A 78 7.85 -20.54 13.48
N LEU A 79 8.63 -20.01 12.53
CA LEU A 79 9.76 -20.74 11.95
C LEU A 79 11.07 -20.01 12.19
N GLU A 80 12.03 -20.69 12.82
CA GLU A 80 13.27 -20.07 13.25
C GLU A 80 14.19 -19.60 12.11
N ASN A 81 14.12 -20.23 10.97
CA ASN A 81 15.00 -20.00 9.81
C ASN A 81 14.28 -19.42 8.59
N LEU A 82 13.06 -18.88 8.77
CA LEU A 82 12.29 -18.26 7.68
C LEU A 82 12.26 -16.74 7.87
N TYR A 83 12.60 -16.04 6.80
CA TYR A 83 12.55 -14.59 6.70
C TYR A 83 11.83 -14.16 5.44
N LEU A 84 11.07 -13.08 5.50
CA LEU A 84 10.36 -12.48 4.39
C LEU A 84 10.86 -11.06 4.15
N ALA A 85 11.07 -10.69 2.86
CA ALA A 85 11.66 -9.42 2.46
C ALA A 85 10.94 -8.82 1.24
N ASP A 86 9.63 -8.89 1.20
CA ASP A 86 8.81 -8.35 0.12
C ASP A 86 7.67 -7.46 0.65
N ALA A 87 6.80 -6.99 -0.23
CA ALA A 87 5.69 -6.10 0.15
C ALA A 87 4.63 -6.79 1.02
N SER A 88 4.59 -8.11 1.09
CA SER A 88 3.61 -8.86 1.90
C SER A 88 3.72 -8.56 3.40
N ILE A 89 4.92 -8.16 3.86
CA ILE A 89 5.16 -7.86 5.28
C ILE A 89 4.60 -6.50 5.72
N PHE A 90 4.20 -5.61 4.80
CA PHE A 90 3.66 -4.31 5.20
C PHE A 90 2.30 -4.44 5.88
N PRO A 91 2.09 -3.81 7.05
CA PRO A 91 0.79 -3.81 7.74
C PRO A 91 -0.30 -3.08 6.95
N SER A 92 0.09 -2.11 6.11
CA SER A 92 -0.81 -1.36 5.23
C SER A 92 -0.11 -1.01 3.92
N CYS A 93 -0.89 -0.87 2.84
CA CYS A 93 -0.35 -0.46 1.55
C CYS A 93 -0.13 1.06 1.53
N PRO A 94 1.07 1.56 1.18
CA PRO A 94 1.29 2.98 0.98
C PRO A 94 0.56 3.49 -0.27
N SER A 95 0.35 4.81 -0.34
CA SER A 95 -0.29 5.46 -1.50
C SER A 95 0.60 5.54 -2.74
N VAL A 96 1.89 5.25 -2.59
CA VAL A 96 2.89 5.19 -3.67
C VAL A 96 3.51 3.80 -3.72
N GLY A 97 4.06 3.41 -4.87
CA GLY A 97 4.69 2.10 -5.03
C GLY A 97 5.79 1.85 -3.98
N PRO A 98 5.72 0.78 -3.18
CA PRO A 98 6.62 0.52 -2.05
C PRO A 98 7.99 -0.03 -2.45
N GLY A 99 8.33 -0.09 -3.73
CA GLY A 99 9.52 -0.78 -4.23
C GLY A 99 10.84 -0.37 -3.53
N LEU A 100 11.07 0.92 -3.33
CA LEU A 100 12.28 1.39 -2.62
C LEU A 100 12.28 0.97 -1.16
N THR A 101 11.13 0.96 -0.50
CA THR A 101 11.01 0.51 0.90
C THR A 101 11.24 -1.00 1.00
N VAL A 102 10.75 -1.78 0.04
CA VAL A 102 11.02 -3.23 -0.03
C VAL A 102 12.53 -3.49 -0.13
N ILE A 103 13.22 -2.78 -1.02
CA ILE A 103 14.68 -2.90 -1.17
C ILE A 103 15.40 -2.53 0.13
N ALA A 104 15.01 -1.42 0.76
CA ALA A 104 15.62 -0.98 2.02
C ALA A 104 15.44 -2.01 3.15
N LEU A 105 14.26 -2.61 3.26
CA LEU A 105 13.99 -3.66 4.24
C LEU A 105 14.78 -4.94 3.95
N ALA A 106 14.91 -5.31 2.67
CA ALA A 106 15.72 -6.46 2.27
C ALA A 106 17.20 -6.27 2.60
N LEU A 107 17.75 -5.08 2.34
CA LEU A 107 19.13 -4.74 2.72
C LEU A 107 19.34 -4.77 4.24
N ARG A 108 18.41 -4.19 5.00
CA ARG A 108 18.44 -4.23 6.47
C ARG A 108 18.42 -5.66 6.99
N LEU A 109 17.65 -6.54 6.37
CA LEU A 109 17.60 -7.96 6.72
C LEU A 109 18.93 -8.64 6.37
N ALA A 110 19.50 -8.39 5.20
CA ALA A 110 20.78 -8.93 4.79
C ALA A 110 21.89 -8.56 5.77
N ASP A 111 21.97 -7.29 6.17
CA ASP A 111 22.95 -6.81 7.17
C ASP A 111 22.81 -7.53 8.53
N LYS A 112 21.60 -7.96 8.88
CA LYS A 112 21.36 -8.68 10.14
C LYS A 112 21.74 -10.15 10.06
N LEU A 113 21.68 -10.75 8.88
CA LEU A 113 21.98 -12.17 8.66
C LEU A 113 23.46 -12.46 8.39
N GLY A 114 24.20 -11.43 8.01
CA GLY A 114 25.54 -11.61 7.65
C GLY A 114 26.66 -11.28 7.69
#